data_f7b4904c856498a7ff4359746ace5c04
#
_entry.id   f7b4904c856498a7ff4359746ace5c04
#
_cell.length_a   1.000
_cell.length_b   1.000
_cell.length_c   1.000
_cell.angle_alpha   90.00
_cell.angle_beta   90.00
_cell.angle_gamma   90.00
#
_symmetry.space_group_name_H-M   'P 1'
#
loop_
_entity.id
_entity.type
_entity.pdbx_description
1 polymer ?
#
loop_
_entity_poly.entity_id
_entity_poly.type
_entity_poly.pdbx_seq_one_letter_code
_entity_poly.pdbx_strand_id
1 'polypeptide(L)'
;PITELAGEPVEIPELLKSAGIVRLQLNVNGSLNDFQTELNGQTDLGNVAAKLHMKNATGSKPEYEGWLELHNLNLGAISGDSSLLGRISAVGEIRGQGFGGPDFFVAFDGKINRLGLNSYTYTNIELTADMGPSIFTGRIQSNDPHAQFLFNGRIDFSKEHPDMDFIANLSRLDLIPLGIILGDSI
;
A
#
# COMPACT_ATOMS: atom_id res chain seq x y z
N PRO A 1 -2.93 -17.21 -22.74
CA PRO A 1 -3.97 -16.72 -21.84
C PRO A 1 -4.24 -17.81 -20.78
N ILE A 2 -4.00 -17.48 -19.52
CA ILE A 2 -4.33 -18.37 -18.40
C ILE A 2 -5.79 -18.04 -18.03
N THR A 3 -6.71 -18.60 -18.79
CA THR A 3 -8.16 -18.41 -18.56
C THR A 3 -8.85 -19.65 -17.99
N GLU A 4 -8.12 -20.74 -17.86
CA GLU A 4 -8.63 -22.00 -17.26
C GLU A 4 -7.52 -22.69 -16.48
N LEU A 5 -7.69 -22.80 -15.18
CA LEU A 5 -6.96 -23.74 -14.33
C LEU A 5 -7.99 -24.71 -13.76
N ALA A 6 -7.82 -26.02 -14.04
CA ALA A 6 -8.67 -27.09 -13.55
C ALA A 6 -10.16 -27.00 -13.97
N GLY A 7 -10.51 -26.38 -15.11
CA GLY A 7 -11.86 -26.39 -15.68
C GLY A 7 -12.82 -25.37 -15.08
N GLU A 8 -12.36 -24.50 -14.17
CA GLU A 8 -13.15 -23.37 -13.66
C GLU A 8 -12.62 -22.06 -14.25
N PRO A 9 -13.49 -21.09 -14.60
CA PRO A 9 -13.04 -19.78 -15.08
C PRO A 9 -12.30 -19.06 -13.95
N VAL A 10 -11.03 -18.72 -14.18
CA VAL A 10 -10.28 -17.87 -13.26
C VAL A 10 -10.81 -16.44 -13.39
N GLU A 11 -11.53 -15.96 -12.39
CA GLU A 11 -11.91 -14.56 -12.31
C GLU A 11 -10.65 -13.68 -12.16
N ILE A 12 -10.34 -12.93 -13.21
CA ILE A 12 -9.26 -11.95 -13.19
C ILE A 12 -9.76 -10.75 -12.37
N PRO A 13 -9.13 -10.42 -11.23
CA PRO A 13 -9.49 -9.23 -10.46
C PRO A 13 -9.53 -7.97 -11.35
N GLU A 14 -10.49 -7.09 -11.11
CA GLU A 14 -10.65 -5.84 -11.88
C GLU A 14 -9.34 -5.02 -11.91
N LEU A 15 -8.57 -5.08 -10.84
CA LEU A 15 -7.24 -4.49 -10.74
C LEU A 15 -6.30 -4.94 -11.87
N LEU A 16 -6.30 -6.23 -12.22
CA LEU A 16 -5.47 -6.76 -13.31
C LEU A 16 -6.01 -6.39 -14.68
N LYS A 17 -7.30 -6.12 -14.81
CA LYS A 17 -7.88 -5.62 -16.07
C LYS A 17 -7.41 -4.19 -16.39
N SER A 18 -7.24 -3.36 -15.37
CA SER A 18 -6.71 -1.99 -15.50
C SER A 18 -5.20 -1.92 -15.62
N ALA A 19 -4.48 -3.02 -15.31
CA ALA A 19 -3.01 -3.07 -15.30
C ALA A 19 -2.36 -3.04 -16.70
N GLY A 20 -3.13 -3.11 -17.76
CA GLY A 20 -2.63 -3.08 -19.14
C GLY A 20 -1.80 -4.31 -19.49
N ILE A 21 -0.59 -4.11 -20.03
CA ILE A 21 0.33 -5.22 -20.34
C ILE A 21 0.96 -5.70 -19.02
N VAL A 22 0.71 -6.95 -18.66
CA VAL A 22 1.28 -7.58 -17.47
C VAL A 22 2.37 -8.56 -17.88
N ARG A 23 3.57 -8.36 -17.36
CA ARG A 23 4.68 -9.34 -17.38
C ARG A 23 4.90 -9.80 -15.96
N LEU A 24 4.77 -11.10 -15.73
CA LEU A 24 4.88 -11.69 -14.42
C LEU A 24 5.91 -12.83 -14.45
N GLN A 25 6.88 -12.76 -13.55
CA GLN A 25 7.78 -13.85 -13.23
C GLN A 25 7.49 -14.29 -11.80
N LEU A 26 7.19 -15.56 -11.62
CA LEU A 26 6.82 -16.15 -10.35
C LEU A 26 7.62 -17.44 -10.13
N ASN A 27 8.31 -17.51 -9.00
CA ASN A 27 8.94 -18.73 -8.50
C ASN A 27 8.22 -19.14 -7.21
N VAL A 28 7.78 -20.39 -7.13
CA VAL A 28 7.08 -20.91 -5.96
C VAL A 28 7.76 -22.17 -5.49
N ASN A 29 8.00 -22.29 -4.19
CA ASN A 29 8.61 -23.47 -3.56
C ASN A 29 7.86 -23.81 -2.26
N GLY A 30 7.33 -25.01 -2.16
CA GLY A 30 6.59 -25.50 -1.00
C GLY A 30 5.36 -26.29 -1.38
N SER A 31 4.39 -26.34 -0.48
CA SER A 31 3.07 -26.97 -0.69
C SER A 31 2.01 -25.90 -1.03
N LEU A 32 0.85 -26.32 -1.53
CA LEU A 32 -0.25 -25.39 -1.85
C LEU A 32 -0.70 -24.54 -0.68
N ASN A 33 -0.52 -25.01 0.55
CA ASN A 33 -0.98 -24.30 1.76
C ASN A 33 0.15 -23.61 2.52
N ASP A 34 1.40 -23.91 2.21
CA ASP A 34 2.59 -23.33 2.85
C ASP A 34 3.71 -23.28 1.82
N PHE A 35 4.01 -22.07 1.30
CA PHE A 35 5.02 -21.90 0.27
C PHE A 35 5.74 -20.56 0.36
N GLN A 36 6.96 -20.57 -0.14
CA GLN A 36 7.73 -19.36 -0.42
C GLN A 36 7.52 -18.95 -1.87
N THR A 37 7.41 -17.66 -2.13
CA THR A 37 7.28 -17.13 -3.47
C THR A 37 8.19 -15.92 -3.69
N GLU A 38 8.80 -15.88 -4.88
CA GLU A 38 9.44 -14.69 -5.43
C GLU A 38 8.63 -14.23 -6.64
N LEU A 39 8.15 -13.00 -6.55
CA LEU A 39 7.33 -12.34 -7.56
C LEU A 39 8.08 -11.16 -8.15
N ASN A 40 8.11 -11.05 -9.48
CA ASN A 40 8.50 -9.85 -10.21
C ASN A 40 7.41 -9.53 -11.24
N GLY A 41 6.67 -8.47 -10.99
CA GLY A 41 5.57 -7.99 -11.85
C GLY A 41 5.91 -6.65 -12.49
N GLN A 42 5.69 -6.55 -13.80
CA GLN A 42 5.79 -5.30 -14.55
C GLN A 42 4.46 -5.05 -15.23
N THR A 43 3.91 -3.88 -15.01
CA THR A 43 2.63 -3.46 -15.57
C THR A 43 2.70 -2.01 -16.04
N ASP A 44 1.70 -1.56 -16.79
CA ASP A 44 1.57 -0.14 -17.15
C ASP A 44 1.27 0.73 -15.93
N LEU A 45 0.79 0.14 -14.83
CA LEU A 45 0.58 0.84 -13.57
C LEU A 45 1.85 1.01 -12.74
N GLY A 46 2.91 0.25 -13.02
CA GLY A 46 4.18 0.25 -12.27
C GLY A 46 4.70 -1.16 -12.02
N ASN A 47 5.76 -1.26 -11.26
CA ASN A 47 6.43 -2.54 -11.00
C ASN A 47 6.30 -2.94 -9.53
N VAL A 48 6.20 -4.25 -9.30
CA VAL A 48 6.13 -4.85 -7.97
C VAL A 48 7.15 -5.99 -7.90
N ALA A 49 7.98 -6.00 -6.87
CA ALA A 49 8.80 -7.16 -6.54
C ALA A 49 8.49 -7.59 -5.10
N ALA A 50 8.40 -8.88 -4.87
CA ALA A 50 8.12 -9.40 -3.54
C ALA A 50 8.78 -10.75 -3.32
N LYS A 51 9.17 -11.00 -2.05
CA LYS A 51 9.59 -12.31 -1.56
C LYS A 51 8.76 -12.60 -0.33
N LEU A 52 7.82 -13.52 -0.45
CA LEU A 52 6.83 -13.78 0.58
C LEU A 52 6.85 -15.25 0.99
N HIS A 53 6.61 -15.48 2.28
CA HIS A 53 6.20 -16.76 2.81
C HIS A 53 4.68 -16.72 3.00
N MET A 54 3.99 -17.59 2.30
CA MET A 54 2.54 -17.75 2.35
C MET A 54 2.18 -18.95 3.20
N LYS A 55 1.32 -18.74 4.20
CA LYS A 55 0.78 -19.79 5.05
C LYS A 55 -0.74 -19.81 4.96
N ASN A 56 -1.34 -20.95 5.18
CA ASN A 56 -2.79 -21.12 5.11
C ASN A 56 -3.39 -20.58 3.79
N ALA A 57 -2.64 -20.70 2.70
CA ALA A 57 -2.92 -20.03 1.43
C ALA A 57 -4.23 -20.48 0.77
N THR A 58 -4.69 -21.71 1.05
CA THR A 58 -5.97 -22.25 0.58
C THR A 58 -7.11 -22.07 1.60
N GLY A 59 -6.81 -21.51 2.77
CA GLY A 59 -7.78 -21.25 3.82
C GLY A 59 -8.55 -19.95 3.61
N SER A 60 -9.54 -19.70 4.47
CA SER A 60 -10.33 -18.46 4.43
C SER A 60 -9.54 -17.21 4.83
N LYS A 61 -8.41 -17.39 5.51
CA LYS A 61 -7.54 -16.32 6.01
C LYS A 61 -6.09 -16.65 5.68
N PRO A 62 -5.66 -16.48 4.42
CA PRO A 62 -4.27 -16.65 4.04
C PRO A 62 -3.38 -15.66 4.80
N GLU A 63 -2.25 -16.13 5.27
CA GLU A 63 -1.25 -15.33 5.98
C GLU A 63 -0.03 -15.15 5.07
N TYR A 64 0.59 -13.98 5.17
CA TYR A 64 1.80 -13.67 4.42
C TYR A 64 2.76 -12.83 5.24
N GLU A 65 4.04 -13.10 5.04
CA GLU A 65 5.14 -12.33 5.61
C GLU A 65 6.31 -12.28 4.64
N GLY A 66 7.04 -11.18 4.61
CA GLY A 66 8.24 -11.06 3.80
C GLY A 66 8.54 -9.65 3.35
N TRP A 67 9.20 -9.53 2.21
CA TRP A 67 9.69 -8.28 1.66
C TRP A 67 8.88 -7.85 0.43
N LEU A 68 8.62 -6.55 0.34
CA LEU A 68 7.89 -5.92 -0.75
C LEU A 68 8.64 -4.70 -1.27
N GLU A 69 8.72 -4.57 -2.59
CA GLU A 69 9.18 -3.37 -3.28
C GLU A 69 8.15 -2.95 -4.32
N LEU A 70 7.76 -1.67 -4.25
CA LEU A 70 6.89 -1.01 -5.21
C LEU A 70 7.72 0.04 -5.95
N HIS A 71 7.71 -0.01 -7.27
CA HIS A 71 8.39 0.98 -8.08
C HIS A 71 7.41 1.70 -8.99
N ASN A 72 7.19 2.99 -8.70
CA ASN A 72 6.36 3.90 -9.48
C ASN A 72 4.92 3.37 -9.71
N LEU A 73 4.35 2.65 -8.72
CA LEU A 73 3.02 2.06 -8.80
C LEU A 73 1.94 3.14 -8.71
N ASN A 74 0.99 3.15 -9.65
CA ASN A 74 -0.08 4.14 -9.72
C ASN A 74 -1.23 3.78 -8.78
N LEU A 75 -1.19 4.31 -7.54
CA LEU A 75 -2.22 4.07 -6.54
C LEU A 75 -3.58 4.67 -6.94
N GLY A 76 -3.59 5.81 -7.61
CA GLY A 76 -4.82 6.46 -8.05
C GLY A 76 -5.60 5.62 -9.05
N ALA A 77 -4.91 4.99 -10.00
CA ALA A 77 -5.55 4.08 -10.94
C ALA A 77 -6.04 2.79 -10.25
N ILE A 78 -5.34 2.33 -9.20
CA ILE A 78 -5.70 1.14 -8.44
C ILE A 78 -6.92 1.39 -7.54
N SER A 79 -6.95 2.52 -6.84
CA SER A 79 -8.03 2.89 -5.92
C SER A 79 -9.25 3.51 -6.61
N GLY A 80 -9.10 3.93 -7.88
CA GLY A 80 -10.12 4.70 -8.60
C GLY A 80 -10.15 6.19 -8.23
N ASP A 81 -9.24 6.68 -7.39
CA ASP A 81 -9.14 8.09 -6.99
C ASP A 81 -7.78 8.70 -7.38
N SER A 82 -7.65 9.03 -8.65
CA SER A 82 -6.45 9.68 -9.19
C SER A 82 -6.34 11.16 -8.83
N SER A 83 -7.38 11.76 -8.24
CA SER A 83 -7.34 13.15 -7.76
C SER A 83 -6.59 13.26 -6.44
N LEU A 84 -6.74 12.26 -5.58
CA LEU A 84 -6.11 12.19 -4.27
C LEU A 84 -4.76 11.46 -4.32
N LEU A 85 -4.74 10.26 -4.95
CA LEU A 85 -3.59 9.37 -4.93
C LEU A 85 -2.85 9.38 -6.27
N GLY A 86 -1.54 9.57 -6.19
CA GLY A 86 -0.62 9.49 -7.33
C GLY A 86 0.15 8.17 -7.34
N ARG A 87 1.43 8.26 -7.67
CA ARG A 87 2.33 7.11 -7.74
C ARG A 87 3.11 6.92 -6.45
N ILE A 88 3.39 5.64 -6.10
CA ILE A 88 4.21 5.27 -4.96
C ILE A 88 5.45 4.50 -5.39
N SER A 89 6.56 4.75 -4.68
CA SER A 89 7.74 3.88 -4.64
C SER A 89 8.10 3.64 -3.19
N ALA A 90 8.08 2.38 -2.78
CA ALA A 90 8.27 1.97 -1.39
C ALA A 90 9.02 0.65 -1.31
N VAL A 91 9.71 0.42 -0.21
CA VAL A 91 10.40 -0.83 0.08
C VAL A 91 10.35 -1.12 1.57
N GLY A 92 10.06 -2.34 1.95
CA GLY A 92 10.00 -2.73 3.35
C GLY A 92 9.53 -4.16 3.58
N GLU A 93 9.40 -4.49 4.85
CA GLU A 93 8.83 -5.75 5.30
C GLU A 93 7.31 -5.61 5.39
N ILE A 94 6.63 -6.66 4.99
CA ILE A 94 5.18 -6.75 5.05
C ILE A 94 4.78 -8.06 5.73
N ARG A 95 3.77 -8.00 6.55
CA ARG A 95 3.09 -9.18 7.09
C ARG A 95 1.60 -8.92 7.14
N GLY A 96 0.81 -9.94 6.95
CA GLY A 96 -0.63 -9.73 6.99
C GLY A 96 -1.43 -11.00 6.93
N GLN A 97 -2.75 -10.81 6.97
CA GLN A 97 -3.75 -11.85 6.89
C GLN A 97 -4.90 -11.37 6.01
N GLY A 98 -5.33 -12.22 5.08
CA GLY A 98 -6.35 -11.87 4.09
C GLY A 98 -5.85 -10.87 3.04
N PHE A 99 -6.61 -10.72 1.97
CA PHE A 99 -6.33 -9.74 0.90
C PHE A 99 -7.44 -8.68 0.78
N GLY A 100 -8.28 -8.59 1.81
CA GLY A 100 -9.42 -7.68 1.91
C GLY A 100 -10.53 -8.25 2.78
N GLY A 101 -11.65 -7.50 2.90
CA GLY A 101 -12.80 -7.89 3.71
C GLY A 101 -12.65 -7.53 5.19
N PRO A 102 -13.58 -8.02 6.05
CA PRO A 102 -13.70 -7.55 7.44
C PRO A 102 -12.55 -8.02 8.35
N ASP A 103 -11.87 -9.10 7.98
CA ASP A 103 -10.78 -9.69 8.76
C ASP A 103 -9.39 -9.37 8.18
N PHE A 104 -9.33 -8.45 7.22
CA PHE A 104 -8.08 -8.01 6.63
C PHE A 104 -7.18 -7.31 7.65
N PHE A 105 -5.92 -7.69 7.63
CA PHE A 105 -4.86 -7.04 8.41
C PHE A 105 -3.58 -6.99 7.61
N VAL A 106 -2.90 -5.85 7.64
CA VAL A 106 -1.55 -5.69 7.09
C VAL A 106 -0.69 -4.84 8.00
N ALA A 107 0.52 -5.29 8.28
CA ALA A 107 1.58 -4.52 8.89
C ALA A 107 2.66 -4.25 7.85
N PHE A 108 3.20 -3.05 7.87
CA PHE A 108 4.30 -2.62 7.02
C PHE A 108 5.35 -1.90 7.86
N ASP A 109 6.61 -2.24 7.63
CA ASP A 109 7.78 -1.55 8.21
C ASP A 109 8.79 -1.27 7.10
N GLY A 110 8.98 0.01 6.76
CA GLY A 110 9.85 0.32 5.64
C GLY A 110 9.93 1.80 5.30
N LYS A 111 10.36 2.04 4.07
CA LYS A 111 10.55 3.37 3.51
C LYS A 111 9.67 3.60 2.30
N ILE A 112 9.06 4.77 2.27
CA ILE A 112 8.38 5.29 1.10
C ILE A 112 9.30 6.36 0.50
N ASN A 113 9.96 6.00 -0.61
CA ASN A 113 10.88 6.90 -1.27
C ASN A 113 10.16 8.04 -1.98
N ARG A 114 8.95 7.75 -2.50
CA ARG A 114 8.07 8.73 -3.18
C ARG A 114 6.62 8.35 -2.97
N LEU A 115 5.78 9.35 -2.70
CA LEU A 115 4.33 9.20 -2.60
C LEU A 115 3.63 10.41 -3.21
N GLY A 116 2.94 10.23 -4.32
CA GLY A 116 2.03 11.22 -4.86
C GLY A 116 0.77 11.29 -4.01
N LEU A 117 0.47 12.46 -3.44
CA LEU A 117 -0.73 12.70 -2.65
C LEU A 117 -1.16 14.15 -2.84
N ASN A 118 -2.44 14.36 -3.23
CA ASN A 118 -3.03 15.69 -3.42
C ASN A 118 -2.15 16.61 -4.30
N SER A 119 -1.73 16.10 -5.48
CA SER A 119 -0.89 16.81 -6.46
C SER A 119 0.54 17.11 -6.03
N TYR A 120 0.94 16.77 -4.81
CA TYR A 120 2.32 16.86 -4.34
C TYR A 120 2.99 15.47 -4.30
N THR A 121 4.30 15.43 -4.49
CA THR A 121 5.08 14.20 -4.35
C THR A 121 5.97 14.28 -3.11
N TYR A 122 5.52 13.65 -2.04
CA TYR A 122 6.29 13.48 -0.82
C TYR A 122 7.46 12.51 -1.03
N THR A 123 8.55 12.75 -0.32
CA THR A 123 9.76 11.94 -0.38
C THR A 123 10.30 11.63 1.00
N ASN A 124 11.15 10.59 1.10
CA ASN A 124 11.88 10.25 2.34
C ASN A 124 10.98 10.07 3.56
N ILE A 125 9.97 9.23 3.43
CA ILE A 125 9.07 8.86 4.52
C ILE A 125 9.49 7.51 5.08
N GLU A 126 9.62 7.39 6.40
CA GLU A 126 9.70 6.13 7.14
C GLU A 126 8.32 5.82 7.71
N LEU A 127 7.86 4.59 7.52
CA LEU A 127 6.53 4.14 7.94
C LEU A 127 6.63 2.81 8.66
N THR A 128 6.13 2.77 9.89
CA THR A 128 5.84 1.54 10.61
C THR A 128 4.36 1.58 10.99
N ALA A 129 3.54 0.72 10.40
CA ALA A 129 2.09 0.79 10.55
C ALA A 129 1.42 -0.56 10.52
N ASP A 130 0.35 -0.67 11.29
CA ASP A 130 -0.63 -1.74 11.26
C ASP A 130 -1.96 -1.18 10.73
N MET A 131 -2.53 -1.83 9.72
CA MET A 131 -3.79 -1.44 9.10
C MET A 131 -4.78 -2.60 9.07
N GLY A 132 -6.00 -2.32 9.48
CA GLY A 132 -7.18 -3.15 9.29
C GLY A 132 -8.19 -2.45 8.37
N PRO A 133 -9.43 -2.99 8.24
CA PRO A 133 -10.44 -2.42 7.34
C PRO A 133 -10.78 -0.96 7.60
N SER A 134 -10.71 -0.54 8.86
CA SER A 134 -11.09 0.82 9.28
C SER A 134 -10.10 1.44 10.26
N ILE A 135 -9.02 0.75 10.62
CA ILE A 135 -8.11 1.20 11.67
C ILE A 135 -6.71 1.32 11.09
N PHE A 136 -6.10 2.47 11.30
CA PHE A 136 -4.67 2.70 11.12
C PHE A 136 -4.04 2.91 12.49
N THR A 137 -2.95 2.23 12.78
CA THR A 137 -2.10 2.49 13.95
C THR A 137 -0.66 2.49 13.49
N GLY A 138 0.08 3.56 13.79
CA GLY A 138 1.46 3.58 13.32
C GLY A 138 2.22 4.86 13.61
N ARG A 139 3.47 4.83 13.17
CA ARG A 139 4.41 5.94 13.17
C ARG A 139 4.79 6.29 11.74
N ILE A 140 4.69 7.57 11.42
CA ILE A 140 5.12 8.16 10.16
C ILE A 140 6.17 9.22 10.48
N GLN A 141 7.36 9.09 9.92
CA GLN A 141 8.38 10.11 9.98
C GLN A 141 8.66 10.61 8.56
N SER A 142 8.35 11.86 8.30
CA SER A 142 8.62 12.51 7.02
C SER A 142 9.84 13.40 7.13
N ASN A 143 10.81 13.17 6.22
CA ASN A 143 11.99 14.02 6.02
C ASN A 143 11.94 14.69 4.63
N ASP A 144 10.74 14.95 4.14
CA ASP A 144 10.50 15.67 2.89
C ASP A 144 10.97 17.13 2.99
N PRO A 145 11.54 17.74 1.93
CA PRO A 145 12.01 19.12 1.97
C PRO A 145 10.97 20.16 2.38
N HIS A 146 9.68 19.91 2.09
CA HIS A 146 8.57 20.83 2.34
C HIS A 146 7.61 20.36 3.44
N ALA A 147 7.75 19.11 3.93
CA ALA A 147 6.89 18.54 4.95
C ALA A 147 7.69 17.65 5.91
N GLN A 148 8.24 18.23 6.98
CA GLN A 148 8.98 17.48 8.00
C GLN A 148 8.13 17.33 9.25
N PHE A 149 7.76 16.10 9.55
CA PHE A 149 6.94 15.80 10.71
C PHE A 149 7.17 14.38 11.24
N LEU A 150 6.78 14.20 12.48
CA LEU A 150 6.64 12.90 13.13
C LEU A 150 5.17 12.76 13.56
N PHE A 151 4.52 11.74 13.09
CA PHE A 151 3.20 11.30 13.55
C PHE A 151 3.35 9.99 14.29
N ASN A 152 2.64 9.82 15.40
CA ASN A 152 2.51 8.55 16.10
C ASN A 152 1.12 8.46 16.72
N GLY A 153 0.36 7.45 16.34
CA GLY A 153 -0.99 7.30 16.87
C GLY A 153 -1.89 6.34 16.12
N ARG A 154 -3.17 6.44 16.43
CA ARG A 154 -4.24 5.61 15.89
C ARG A 154 -5.33 6.48 15.29
N ILE A 155 -5.87 6.06 14.14
CA ILE A 155 -7.05 6.64 13.52
C ILE A 155 -8.03 5.50 13.22
N ASP A 156 -9.28 5.69 13.61
CA ASP A 156 -10.37 4.75 13.40
C ASP A 156 -11.43 5.39 12.48
N PHE A 157 -11.50 4.89 11.25
CA PHE A 157 -12.41 5.36 10.20
C PHE A 157 -13.75 4.61 10.18
N SER A 158 -14.03 3.78 11.20
CA SER A 158 -15.28 2.97 11.24
C SER A 158 -16.54 3.79 11.42
N LYS A 159 -16.41 5.06 11.83
CA LYS A 159 -17.52 5.97 12.10
C LYS A 159 -17.57 7.08 11.03
N GLU A 160 -18.72 7.74 10.90
CA GLU A 160 -18.90 8.90 10.03
C GLU A 160 -17.87 10.01 10.32
N HIS A 161 -17.54 10.21 11.61
CA HIS A 161 -16.45 11.07 12.05
C HIS A 161 -15.35 10.16 12.64
N PRO A 162 -14.14 10.11 12.04
CA PRO A 162 -13.06 9.28 12.54
C PRO A 162 -12.67 9.61 13.98
N ASP A 163 -12.48 8.59 14.80
CA ASP A 163 -11.85 8.74 16.11
C ASP A 163 -10.33 8.79 15.93
N MET A 164 -9.70 9.82 16.51
CA MET A 164 -8.28 10.07 16.37
C MET A 164 -7.61 10.17 17.73
N ASP A 165 -6.55 9.39 17.92
CA ASP A 165 -5.67 9.45 19.09
C ASP A 165 -4.22 9.44 18.60
N PHE A 166 -3.63 10.62 18.47
CA PHE A 166 -2.27 10.75 17.96
C PHE A 166 -1.51 11.94 18.51
N ILE A 167 -0.19 11.87 18.41
CA ILE A 167 0.72 12.98 18.61
C ILE A 167 1.40 13.27 17.28
N ALA A 168 1.35 14.53 16.84
CA ALA A 168 2.07 15.00 15.66
C ALA A 168 3.01 16.15 16.03
N ASN A 169 4.28 16.00 15.68
CA ASN A 169 5.29 17.06 15.82
C ASN A 169 5.69 17.53 14.44
N LEU A 170 5.35 18.76 14.09
CA LEU A 170 5.66 19.38 12.82
C LEU A 170 6.89 20.28 12.98
N SER A 171 7.97 19.95 12.27
CA SER A 171 9.22 20.75 12.26
C SER A 171 9.23 21.75 11.11
N ARG A 172 8.60 21.37 9.99
CA ARG A 172 8.50 22.21 8.78
C ARG A 172 7.26 21.84 7.98
N LEU A 173 6.55 22.86 7.52
CA LEU A 173 5.41 22.72 6.60
C LEU A 173 5.38 23.93 5.67
N ASP A 174 5.78 23.74 4.41
CA ASP A 174 5.77 24.78 3.38
C ASP A 174 4.43 24.65 2.62
N LEU A 175 3.45 25.48 2.97
CA LEU A 175 2.07 25.36 2.49
C LEU A 175 1.92 25.55 0.98
N ILE A 176 2.69 26.45 0.37
CA ILE A 176 2.60 26.77 -1.07
C ILE A 176 2.99 25.58 -1.95
N PRO A 177 4.17 24.93 -1.80
CA PRO A 177 4.51 23.75 -2.57
C PRO A 177 3.55 22.57 -2.35
N LEU A 178 2.98 22.46 -1.14
CA LEU A 178 2.02 21.41 -0.80
C LEU A 178 0.60 21.64 -1.34
N GLY A 179 0.36 22.78 -2.00
CA GLY A 179 -0.95 23.12 -2.55
C GLY A 179 -2.00 23.42 -1.47
N ILE A 180 -1.57 23.71 -0.23
CA ILE A 180 -2.46 24.08 0.85
C ILE A 180 -2.76 25.57 0.73
N ILE A 181 -3.92 25.90 0.15
CA ILE A 181 -4.41 27.27 0.08
C ILE A 181 -5.13 27.53 1.40
N LEU A 182 -4.55 28.39 2.23
CA LEU A 182 -5.29 28.97 3.33
C LEU A 182 -6.33 29.91 2.68
N GLY A 183 -7.60 29.51 2.73
CA GLY A 183 -8.68 30.32 2.18
C GLY A 183 -8.59 31.74 2.76
N ASP A 184 -8.59 32.74 1.87
CA ASP A 184 -8.74 34.12 2.26
C ASP A 184 -10.09 34.26 2.98
N SER A 185 -10.03 34.35 4.30
CA SER A 185 -11.18 34.87 5.08
C SER A 185 -11.25 36.34 4.79
N ILE A 186 -12.13 36.72 3.84
CA ILE A 186 -12.60 38.11 3.67
C ILE A 186 -13.72 38.34 4.68
#